data_57d6b76c4f4b4922b385dadc25cef6c9
#
_entry.id   57d6b76c4f4b4922b385dadc25cef6c9
#
_cell.length_a   1.000
_cell.length_b   1.000
_cell.length_c   1.000
_cell.angle_alpha   90.00
_cell.angle_beta   90.00
_cell.angle_gamma   90.00
#
_symmetry.space_group_name_H-M   'P 1'
#
loop_
_entity.id
_entity.type
_entity.pdbx_description
1 polymer ?
#
loop_
_entity_poly.entity_id
_entity_poly.type
_entity_poly.pdbx_seq_one_letter_code
_entity_poly.pdbx_strand_id
1 'polypeptide(L)'
;MKAARFLLALCLAVPGQAASPARAIDRLLASSPAARGAFWGIQVTDLKTGRTLYQLNADRLFVPASNTKLFTTALALLRLGPQFTFETRVTAGRPPDADGCIRGPLRLVGGGDPNLSARAVPYQPEPARAAPAPGYALTALAELADQVAAKGVKCIDGDIVGDDTWYVWEPYAEDWSIDDPTYEYGAAVSAIAVNDNTIAVSVSPGAREGDPAAIALQPAVEYYAIDNRIRTVAAGGGSPIHVHRAPGSLELELSGTIPLGGPDQFLALGIEDPAEYAALALRQLLEERGIRVNGAAVARHLLPGDQAPAEGESVVLARHVSAPLVEDLRIIDKASQNLHAEMALRAVGRARRNVGSREAGLDELRAFLTEAGVADTSYNIEDGSGLSRPNLVTPGAVVKLLRYMYQTPARDTWISFLPVAGRDGTLAARFDDTPAAGRIHAKTGTLAHVNALSGYAQRRDGSWVAFSILVNNSNQSSAAVRAVMDKICILIWK
;
A
#
# COMPACT_ATOMS: atom_id res chain seq x y z
N MET A 1 89.52 -8.06 -19.76
CA MET A 1 88.45 -7.04 -19.68
C MET A 1 87.10 -7.70 -20.03
N LYS A 2 86.28 -8.00 -19.02
CA LYS A 2 84.96 -8.63 -19.20
C LYS A 2 83.90 -7.56 -18.97
N ALA A 3 83.10 -7.23 -20.00
CA ALA A 3 82.04 -6.27 -19.94
C ALA A 3 80.77 -6.95 -19.37
N ALA A 4 80.29 -6.48 -18.23
CA ALA A 4 79.03 -6.88 -17.63
C ALA A 4 77.83 -6.14 -18.31
N ARG A 5 76.90 -6.87 -18.93
CA ARG A 5 75.63 -6.33 -19.45
C ARG A 5 74.59 -6.35 -18.32
N PHE A 6 74.18 -5.16 -17.87
CA PHE A 6 73.01 -4.99 -16.98
C PHE A 6 71.73 -5.07 -17.84
N LEU A 7 70.92 -6.08 -17.60
CA LEU A 7 69.51 -6.14 -18.12
C LEU A 7 68.66 -5.34 -17.17
N LEU A 8 68.14 -4.22 -17.66
CA LEU A 8 67.13 -3.43 -16.97
C LEU A 8 65.73 -4.10 -17.24
N ALA A 9 65.18 -4.80 -16.26
CA ALA A 9 63.81 -5.34 -16.35
C ALA A 9 62.77 -4.21 -16.14
N LEU A 10 62.11 -3.80 -17.23
CA LEU A 10 61.04 -2.82 -17.21
C LEU A 10 59.77 -3.54 -16.70
N CYS A 11 59.42 -3.37 -15.43
CA CYS A 11 58.13 -3.78 -14.89
C CYS A 11 57.04 -2.87 -15.47
N LEU A 12 56.38 -3.32 -16.55
CA LEU A 12 55.14 -2.73 -17.02
C LEU A 12 54.06 -2.97 -15.95
N ALA A 13 53.73 -1.93 -15.19
CA ALA A 13 52.57 -1.91 -14.34
C ALA A 13 51.30 -2.05 -15.24
N VAL A 14 50.71 -3.23 -15.28
CA VAL A 14 49.40 -3.44 -15.90
C VAL A 14 48.40 -2.60 -15.10
N PRO A 15 47.71 -1.63 -15.74
CA PRO A 15 46.69 -0.86 -15.02
C PRO A 15 45.66 -1.85 -14.49
N GLY A 16 45.47 -1.86 -13.17
CA GLY A 16 44.55 -2.73 -12.50
C GLY A 16 43.14 -2.58 -13.15
N GLN A 17 42.71 -3.62 -13.86
CA GLN A 17 41.36 -3.67 -14.38
C GLN A 17 40.40 -3.43 -13.21
N ALA A 18 39.64 -2.32 -13.24
CA ALA A 18 38.59 -2.07 -12.28
C ALA A 18 37.70 -3.33 -12.22
N ALA A 19 37.57 -3.89 -11.03
CA ALA A 19 36.82 -5.13 -10.86
C ALA A 19 35.42 -4.94 -11.44
N SER A 20 34.97 -5.87 -12.32
CA SER A 20 33.64 -5.79 -12.90
C SER A 20 32.58 -5.68 -11.79
N PRO A 21 31.48 -4.93 -11.98
CA PRO A 21 30.42 -4.81 -10.97
C PRO A 21 29.97 -6.17 -10.41
N ALA A 22 29.93 -7.20 -11.23
CA ALA A 22 29.60 -8.57 -10.82
C ALA A 22 30.55 -9.11 -9.74
N ARG A 23 31.86 -9.06 -9.97
CA ARG A 23 32.85 -9.50 -8.96
C ARG A 23 32.84 -8.64 -7.69
N ALA A 24 32.43 -7.37 -7.79
CA ALA A 24 32.29 -6.50 -6.64
C ALA A 24 31.07 -6.88 -5.79
N ILE A 25 29.97 -7.24 -6.43
CA ILE A 25 28.75 -7.75 -5.74
C ILE A 25 29.07 -9.07 -5.05
N ASP A 26 29.70 -10.03 -5.72
CA ASP A 26 30.07 -11.32 -5.11
C ASP A 26 30.94 -11.14 -3.86
N ARG A 27 31.96 -10.26 -3.94
CA ARG A 27 32.82 -9.93 -2.78
C ARG A 27 32.03 -9.27 -1.64
N LEU A 28 31.11 -8.36 -1.95
CA LEU A 28 30.26 -7.70 -0.96
C LEU A 28 29.40 -8.73 -0.23
N LEU A 29 28.73 -9.62 -0.96
CA LEU A 29 27.91 -10.68 -0.36
C LEU A 29 28.72 -11.64 0.49
N ALA A 30 29.89 -12.06 0.02
CA ALA A 30 30.78 -12.97 0.75
C ALA A 30 31.37 -12.33 2.03
N SER A 31 31.66 -11.03 2.02
CA SER A 31 32.31 -10.34 3.13
C SER A 31 31.33 -9.75 4.16
N SER A 32 30.06 -9.50 3.78
CA SER A 32 29.08 -8.85 4.67
C SER A 32 28.48 -9.84 5.66
N PRO A 33 28.59 -9.62 6.99
CA PRO A 33 27.88 -10.42 7.98
C PRO A 33 26.38 -10.43 7.77
N ALA A 34 25.79 -9.31 7.33
CA ALA A 34 24.35 -9.19 7.08
C ALA A 34 23.88 -9.94 5.82
N ALA A 35 24.79 -10.31 4.92
CA ALA A 35 24.47 -11.11 3.76
C ALA A 35 24.58 -12.61 4.03
N ARG A 36 25.45 -13.00 4.97
CA ARG A 36 25.64 -14.42 5.34
C ARG A 36 24.42 -14.93 6.12
N GLY A 37 23.97 -16.14 5.82
CA GLY A 37 22.86 -16.74 6.53
C GLY A 37 21.46 -16.30 6.04
N ALA A 38 21.39 -15.62 4.88
CA ALA A 38 20.14 -15.29 4.20
C ALA A 38 20.17 -15.78 2.74
N PHE A 39 19.00 -16.00 2.16
CA PHE A 39 18.89 -16.32 0.74
C PHE A 39 18.79 -15.04 -0.07
N TRP A 40 19.67 -14.89 -1.04
CA TRP A 40 19.71 -13.76 -1.96
C TRP A 40 19.35 -14.20 -3.35
N GLY A 41 18.33 -13.54 -3.92
CA GLY A 41 17.96 -13.63 -5.32
C GLY A 41 18.21 -12.28 -5.98
N ILE A 42 19.01 -12.26 -7.05
CA ILE A 42 19.39 -11.01 -7.71
C ILE A 42 19.37 -11.21 -9.22
N GLN A 43 18.80 -10.26 -9.94
CA GLN A 43 19.01 -10.13 -11.38
C GLN A 43 19.17 -8.67 -11.76
N VAL A 44 20.16 -8.39 -12.64
CA VAL A 44 20.40 -7.07 -13.22
C VAL A 44 20.51 -7.24 -14.73
N THR A 45 19.72 -6.46 -15.47
CA THR A 45 19.66 -6.56 -16.94
C THR A 45 19.74 -5.18 -17.57
N ASP A 46 20.59 -5.03 -18.55
CA ASP A 46 20.72 -3.83 -19.39
C ASP A 46 19.47 -3.69 -20.27
N LEU A 47 18.79 -2.54 -20.17
CA LEU A 47 17.51 -2.34 -20.87
C LEU A 47 17.64 -2.10 -22.37
N LYS A 48 18.80 -1.59 -22.81
CA LYS A 48 19.07 -1.34 -24.23
C LYS A 48 19.37 -2.65 -24.99
N THR A 49 20.23 -3.49 -24.40
CA THR A 49 20.73 -4.71 -25.06
C THR A 49 19.97 -5.97 -24.66
N GLY A 50 19.25 -5.94 -23.54
CA GLY A 50 18.62 -7.13 -22.93
C GLY A 50 19.63 -8.07 -22.25
N ARG A 51 20.92 -7.72 -22.19
CA ARG A 51 21.97 -8.57 -21.62
C ARG A 51 21.88 -8.57 -20.10
N THR A 52 21.94 -9.76 -19.50
CA THR A 52 22.10 -9.92 -18.05
C THR A 52 23.51 -9.50 -17.65
N LEU A 53 23.60 -8.52 -16.75
CA LEU A 53 24.85 -7.99 -16.21
C LEU A 53 25.29 -8.73 -14.95
N TYR A 54 24.32 -9.17 -14.15
CA TYR A 54 24.54 -9.98 -12.95
C TYR A 54 23.32 -10.84 -12.65
N GLN A 55 23.53 -12.04 -12.14
CA GLN A 55 22.48 -12.91 -11.65
C GLN A 55 22.98 -13.79 -10.50
N LEU A 56 22.11 -14.01 -9.52
CA LEU A 56 22.27 -14.95 -8.41
C LEU A 56 20.90 -15.50 -8.06
N ASN A 57 20.70 -16.80 -8.13
CA ASN A 57 19.40 -17.46 -7.87
C ASN A 57 18.21 -16.80 -8.59
N ALA A 58 18.45 -16.29 -9.81
CA ALA A 58 17.49 -15.48 -10.55
C ALA A 58 16.23 -16.26 -10.99
N ASP A 59 16.29 -17.58 -10.97
CA ASP A 59 15.23 -18.54 -11.29
C ASP A 59 14.60 -19.21 -10.06
N ARG A 60 15.02 -18.83 -8.85
CA ARG A 60 14.46 -19.34 -7.60
C ARG A 60 13.33 -18.47 -7.10
N LEU A 61 12.33 -19.09 -6.50
CA LEU A 61 11.18 -18.42 -5.92
C LEU A 61 11.52 -17.81 -4.56
N PHE A 62 11.08 -16.57 -4.36
CA PHE A 62 11.25 -15.77 -3.15
C PHE A 62 9.92 -15.12 -2.79
N VAL A 63 9.66 -14.94 -1.51
CA VAL A 63 8.60 -14.06 -1.01
C VAL A 63 8.97 -12.62 -1.38
N PRO A 64 8.17 -11.93 -2.20
CA PRO A 64 8.48 -10.59 -2.72
C PRO A 64 8.13 -9.47 -1.74
N ALA A 65 7.29 -9.73 -0.75
CA ALA A 65 6.62 -8.69 0.03
C ALA A 65 5.98 -7.65 -0.92
N SER A 66 6.00 -6.37 -0.57
CA SER A 66 5.38 -5.31 -1.39
C SER A 66 5.98 -5.11 -2.79
N ASN A 67 6.97 -5.89 -3.23
CA ASN A 67 7.33 -5.93 -4.65
C ASN A 67 6.24 -6.58 -5.53
N THR A 68 5.27 -7.29 -4.93
CA THR A 68 4.03 -7.73 -5.59
C THR A 68 3.29 -6.55 -6.21
N LYS A 69 3.31 -5.37 -5.57
CA LYS A 69 2.65 -4.17 -6.07
C LYS A 69 3.13 -3.71 -7.45
N LEU A 70 4.36 -4.06 -7.85
CA LEU A 70 4.83 -3.85 -9.21
C LEU A 70 3.95 -4.58 -10.24
N PHE A 71 3.47 -5.77 -9.91
CA PHE A 71 2.60 -6.55 -10.80
C PHE A 71 1.19 -5.95 -10.83
N THR A 72 0.66 -5.59 -9.68
CA THR A 72 -0.68 -5.01 -9.54
C THR A 72 -0.79 -3.65 -10.21
N THR A 73 0.18 -2.75 -9.99
CA THR A 73 0.14 -1.39 -10.55
C THR A 73 0.41 -1.39 -12.05
N ALA A 74 1.28 -2.28 -12.55
CA ALA A 74 1.46 -2.47 -13.99
C ALA A 74 0.17 -2.98 -14.66
N LEU A 75 -0.48 -3.98 -14.07
CA LEU A 75 -1.75 -4.50 -14.54
C LEU A 75 -2.82 -3.40 -14.59
N ALA A 76 -3.03 -2.69 -13.47
CA ALA A 76 -4.06 -1.66 -13.37
C ALA A 76 -3.81 -0.52 -14.36
N LEU A 77 -2.57 -0.05 -14.50
CA LEU A 77 -2.21 1.00 -15.47
C LEU A 77 -2.56 0.60 -16.90
N LEU A 78 -2.27 -0.64 -17.30
CA LEU A 78 -2.46 -1.08 -18.68
C LEU A 78 -3.89 -1.56 -19.00
N ARG A 79 -4.64 -2.05 -17.98
CA ARG A 79 -6.00 -2.55 -18.16
C ARG A 79 -7.09 -1.49 -18.00
N LEU A 80 -6.89 -0.54 -17.08
CA LEU A 80 -7.85 0.53 -16.80
C LEU A 80 -7.45 1.86 -17.45
N GLY A 81 -6.16 2.09 -17.62
CA GLY A 81 -5.62 3.35 -18.12
C GLY A 81 -5.46 4.41 -17.02
N PRO A 82 -4.58 5.42 -17.24
CA PRO A 82 -4.21 6.40 -16.22
C PRO A 82 -5.35 7.36 -15.84
N GLN A 83 -6.34 7.56 -16.71
CA GLN A 83 -7.45 8.49 -16.52
C GLN A 83 -8.72 7.82 -15.98
N PHE A 84 -8.69 6.54 -15.67
CA PHE A 84 -9.81 5.84 -15.06
C PHE A 84 -10.19 6.51 -13.73
N THR A 85 -11.49 6.63 -13.44
CA THR A 85 -12.01 7.20 -12.20
C THR A 85 -13.04 6.28 -11.57
N PHE A 86 -13.20 6.39 -10.27
CA PHE A 86 -14.22 5.71 -9.48
C PHE A 86 -15.36 6.67 -9.15
N GLU A 87 -16.56 6.15 -8.98
CA GLU A 87 -17.72 6.96 -8.59
C GLU A 87 -18.40 6.37 -7.35
N THR A 88 -18.54 7.18 -6.30
CA THR A 88 -19.32 6.85 -5.10
C THR A 88 -20.59 7.70 -5.10
N ARG A 89 -21.74 7.08 -4.82
CA ARG A 89 -23.05 7.73 -4.89
C ARG A 89 -23.80 7.60 -3.57
N VAL A 90 -24.61 8.62 -3.26
CA VAL A 90 -25.67 8.50 -2.26
C VAL A 90 -27.01 8.44 -3.00
N THR A 91 -27.77 7.37 -2.77
CA THR A 91 -29.00 7.09 -3.50
C THR A 91 -30.17 6.79 -2.56
N ALA A 92 -31.39 7.06 -3.04
CA ALA A 92 -32.63 6.68 -2.38
C ALA A 92 -33.59 6.06 -3.41
N GLY A 93 -34.54 5.23 -2.96
CA GLY A 93 -35.54 4.63 -3.86
C GLY A 93 -36.47 5.66 -4.52
N ARG A 94 -36.68 6.82 -3.88
CA ARG A 94 -37.51 7.93 -4.36
C ARG A 94 -36.91 9.27 -3.92
N PRO A 95 -37.22 10.38 -4.61
CA PRO A 95 -36.85 11.72 -4.13
C PRO A 95 -37.50 12.03 -2.79
N PRO A 96 -37.03 13.05 -2.04
CA PRO A 96 -37.70 13.51 -0.84
C PRO A 96 -39.11 13.95 -1.15
N ASP A 97 -40.04 13.64 -0.23
CA ASP A 97 -41.44 14.04 -0.31
C ASP A 97 -41.62 15.56 -0.05
N ALA A 98 -42.88 16.02 -0.02
CA ALA A 98 -43.21 17.43 0.19
C ALA A 98 -42.69 18.01 1.53
N ASP A 99 -42.54 17.14 2.55
CA ASP A 99 -41.98 17.50 3.86
C ASP A 99 -40.45 17.43 3.92
N GLY A 100 -39.83 16.99 2.84
CA GLY A 100 -38.39 16.78 2.73
C GLY A 100 -37.94 15.42 3.29
N CYS A 101 -38.83 14.43 3.41
CA CYS A 101 -38.47 13.14 3.96
C CYS A 101 -38.22 12.08 2.89
N ILE A 102 -37.12 11.31 3.06
CA ILE A 102 -36.88 10.08 2.32
C ILE A 102 -37.66 8.96 3.01
N ARG A 103 -38.59 8.32 2.28
CA ARG A 103 -39.33 7.16 2.78
C ARG A 103 -38.64 5.88 2.39
N GLY A 104 -37.79 5.36 3.28
CA GLY A 104 -36.97 4.19 3.09
C GLY A 104 -35.48 4.44 3.27
N PRO A 105 -34.64 3.47 2.96
CA PRO A 105 -33.21 3.58 3.20
C PRO A 105 -32.51 4.60 2.28
N LEU A 106 -31.52 5.27 2.84
CA LEU A 106 -30.51 6.03 2.12
C LEU A 106 -29.27 5.16 1.96
N ARG A 107 -28.78 4.99 0.73
CA ARG A 107 -27.63 4.11 0.45
C ARG A 107 -26.41 4.91 0.04
N LEU A 108 -25.29 4.67 0.70
CA LEU A 108 -23.97 5.04 0.25
C LEU A 108 -23.42 3.89 -0.60
N VAL A 109 -23.44 4.05 -1.91
CA VAL A 109 -23.01 3.02 -2.88
C VAL A 109 -21.57 3.23 -3.25
N GLY A 110 -20.69 2.34 -2.81
CA GLY A 110 -19.27 2.38 -3.12
C GLY A 110 -18.99 1.91 -4.55
N GLY A 111 -18.11 2.63 -5.24
CA GLY A 111 -17.65 2.30 -6.59
C GLY A 111 -16.19 1.86 -6.65
N GLY A 112 -15.59 1.55 -5.49
CA GLY A 112 -14.19 1.10 -5.42
C GLY A 112 -13.17 2.23 -5.34
N ASP A 113 -13.58 3.47 -5.01
CA ASP A 113 -12.66 4.58 -4.77
C ASP A 113 -11.85 4.32 -3.50
N PRO A 114 -10.50 4.20 -3.60
CA PRO A 114 -9.65 3.97 -2.43
C PRO A 114 -9.40 5.24 -1.60
N ASN A 115 -9.84 6.41 -2.05
CA ASN A 115 -9.50 7.71 -1.48
C ASN A 115 -10.72 8.54 -1.05
N LEU A 116 -11.74 7.93 -0.41
CA LEU A 116 -12.82 8.71 0.22
C LEU A 116 -12.30 9.44 1.47
N SER A 117 -11.33 10.33 1.26
CA SER A 117 -10.65 11.14 2.26
C SER A 117 -10.30 12.50 1.63
N ALA A 118 -9.56 13.34 2.32
CA ALA A 118 -9.00 14.56 1.73
C ALA A 118 -7.49 14.42 1.44
N ARG A 119 -7.03 13.21 1.09
CA ARG A 119 -5.64 13.03 0.72
C ARG A 119 -5.29 13.92 -0.47
N ALA A 120 -4.22 14.71 -0.30
CA ALA A 120 -3.78 15.62 -1.35
C ALA A 120 -3.27 14.84 -2.59
N VAL A 121 -3.76 15.25 -3.75
CA VAL A 121 -3.24 14.81 -5.05
C VAL A 121 -2.74 16.05 -5.81
N PRO A 122 -1.62 15.94 -6.53
CA PRO A 122 -0.76 14.79 -6.69
C PRO A 122 -0.02 14.40 -5.39
N TYR A 123 0.50 13.16 -5.32
CA TYR A 123 1.30 12.69 -4.19
C TYR A 123 2.38 13.69 -3.79
N GLN A 124 2.43 13.99 -2.49
CA GLN A 124 3.45 14.87 -1.92
C GLN A 124 4.35 14.06 -0.96
N PRO A 125 5.68 14.15 -1.09
CA PRO A 125 6.59 13.48 -0.17
C PRO A 125 6.57 14.13 1.22
N GLU A 126 6.84 13.37 2.25
CA GLU A 126 7.15 13.92 3.58
C GLU A 126 8.56 14.58 3.54
N PRO A 127 8.80 15.65 4.27
CA PRO A 127 7.94 16.34 5.24
C PRO A 127 7.04 17.43 4.64
N ALA A 128 6.87 17.49 3.33
CA ALA A 128 6.05 18.51 2.67
C ALA A 128 4.55 18.38 2.99
N ARG A 129 4.13 17.32 3.67
CA ARG A 129 2.74 17.13 4.09
C ARG A 129 2.44 18.02 5.29
N ALA A 130 1.45 18.90 5.15
CA ALA A 130 0.85 19.54 6.30
C ALA A 130 0.16 18.50 7.19
N ALA A 131 0.14 18.73 8.50
CA ALA A 131 -0.70 17.94 9.40
C ALA A 131 -2.16 18.00 8.92
N PRO A 132 -2.88 16.87 8.88
CA PRO A 132 -4.27 16.88 8.46
C PRO A 132 -5.11 17.76 9.39
N ALA A 133 -6.03 18.55 8.79
CA ALA A 133 -6.98 19.35 9.55
C ALA A 133 -7.95 18.42 10.35
N PRO A 134 -8.52 18.86 11.46
CA PRO A 134 -9.62 18.15 12.10
C PRO A 134 -10.73 17.82 11.10
N GLY A 135 -11.24 16.59 11.08
CA GLY A 135 -12.25 16.14 10.13
C GLY A 135 -11.74 15.74 8.75
N TYR A 136 -10.45 15.89 8.48
CA TYR A 136 -9.81 15.49 7.22
C TYR A 136 -10.23 14.10 6.72
N ALA A 137 -10.27 13.12 7.60
CA ALA A 137 -10.61 11.74 7.26
C ALA A 137 -12.02 11.56 6.68
N LEU A 138 -12.97 12.45 7.00
CA LEU A 138 -14.37 12.37 6.57
C LEU A 138 -14.75 13.39 5.49
N THR A 139 -13.80 14.12 4.91
CA THR A 139 -14.09 15.24 3.99
C THR A 139 -14.97 14.81 2.83
N ALA A 140 -14.66 13.69 2.17
CA ALA A 140 -15.45 13.20 1.03
C ALA A 140 -16.90 12.84 1.43
N LEU A 141 -17.08 12.21 2.62
CA LEU A 141 -18.41 11.91 3.15
C LEU A 141 -19.15 13.16 3.57
N ALA A 142 -18.46 14.17 4.12
CA ALA A 142 -19.03 15.46 4.47
C ALA A 142 -19.58 16.20 3.23
N GLU A 143 -18.83 16.18 2.13
CA GLU A 143 -19.26 16.75 0.84
C GLU A 143 -20.49 16.01 0.29
N LEU A 144 -20.57 14.70 0.43
CA LEU A 144 -21.75 13.92 0.06
C LEU A 144 -22.96 14.29 0.92
N ALA A 145 -22.78 14.43 2.25
CA ALA A 145 -23.84 14.86 3.16
C ALA A 145 -24.34 16.29 2.86
N ASP A 146 -23.43 17.21 2.47
CA ASP A 146 -23.80 18.57 2.03
C ASP A 146 -24.68 18.54 0.77
N GLN A 147 -24.35 17.69 -0.20
CA GLN A 147 -25.14 17.50 -1.41
C GLN A 147 -26.53 16.96 -1.10
N VAL A 148 -26.64 15.99 -0.17
CA VAL A 148 -27.94 15.44 0.27
C VAL A 148 -28.77 16.54 0.94
N ALA A 149 -28.19 17.32 1.84
CA ALA A 149 -28.86 18.47 2.49
C ALA A 149 -29.34 19.50 1.47
N ALA A 150 -28.52 19.81 0.46
CA ALA A 150 -28.84 20.75 -0.61
C ALA A 150 -30.03 20.30 -1.50
N LYS A 151 -30.38 18.99 -1.49
CA LYS A 151 -31.61 18.46 -2.13
C LYS A 151 -32.87 18.69 -1.31
N GLY A 152 -32.77 19.37 -0.17
CA GLY A 152 -33.92 19.66 0.70
C GLY A 152 -34.31 18.49 1.61
N VAL A 153 -33.44 17.49 1.79
CA VAL A 153 -33.69 16.38 2.71
C VAL A 153 -33.65 16.88 4.15
N LYS A 154 -34.71 16.58 4.94
CA LYS A 154 -34.85 16.94 6.35
C LYS A 154 -34.97 15.73 7.26
N CYS A 155 -35.46 14.60 6.72
CA CYS A 155 -35.54 13.37 7.47
C CYS A 155 -35.36 12.14 6.55
N ILE A 156 -34.93 11.04 7.17
CA ILE A 156 -34.76 9.74 6.53
C ILE A 156 -35.49 8.72 7.42
N ASP A 157 -36.64 8.18 6.90
CA ASP A 157 -37.44 7.16 7.56
C ASP A 157 -36.99 5.77 7.13
N GLY A 158 -35.77 5.45 7.40
CA GLY A 158 -35.11 4.20 7.05
C GLY A 158 -33.64 4.21 7.45
N ASP A 159 -32.94 3.14 7.11
CA ASP A 159 -31.54 2.94 7.46
C ASP A 159 -30.60 3.74 6.56
N ILE A 160 -29.43 4.06 7.09
CA ILE A 160 -28.28 4.45 6.29
C ILE A 160 -27.52 3.16 5.95
N VAL A 161 -27.43 2.84 4.66
CA VAL A 161 -26.85 1.58 4.19
C VAL A 161 -25.52 1.85 3.50
N GLY A 162 -24.43 1.32 4.03
CA GLY A 162 -23.17 1.21 3.32
C GLY A 162 -23.24 0.03 2.35
N ASP A 163 -23.38 0.30 1.07
CA ASP A 163 -23.55 -0.71 0.01
C ASP A 163 -22.22 -0.86 -0.75
N ASP A 164 -21.46 -1.90 -0.42
CA ASP A 164 -20.19 -2.22 -1.06
C ASP A 164 -20.27 -3.38 -2.07
N THR A 165 -21.47 -3.72 -2.51
CA THR A 165 -21.75 -4.83 -3.43
C THR A 165 -21.09 -4.71 -4.81
N TRP A 166 -20.36 -3.61 -5.06
CA TRP A 166 -19.52 -3.45 -6.25
C TRP A 166 -18.34 -4.44 -6.28
N TYR A 167 -17.83 -4.82 -5.08
CA TYR A 167 -16.90 -5.91 -4.89
C TYR A 167 -17.54 -7.08 -4.16
N VAL A 168 -16.99 -8.27 -4.39
CA VAL A 168 -17.32 -9.42 -3.55
C VAL A 168 -16.71 -9.21 -2.17
N TRP A 169 -17.46 -9.51 -1.11
CA TRP A 169 -17.01 -9.36 0.27
C TRP A 169 -15.95 -10.41 0.62
N GLU A 170 -14.74 -10.07 0.35
CA GLU A 170 -13.51 -10.81 0.69
C GLU A 170 -12.57 -9.82 1.39
N PRO A 171 -12.87 -9.45 2.66
CA PRO A 171 -12.17 -8.34 3.34
C PRO A 171 -10.69 -8.58 3.53
N TYR A 172 -10.29 -9.83 3.61
CA TYR A 172 -8.90 -10.25 3.81
C TYR A 172 -8.52 -11.30 2.78
N ALA A 173 -7.28 -11.27 2.29
CA ALA A 173 -6.77 -12.35 1.48
C ALA A 173 -6.47 -13.56 2.38
N GLU A 174 -6.57 -14.75 1.81
CA GLU A 174 -6.12 -15.98 2.47
C GLU A 174 -4.63 -15.85 2.85
N ASP A 175 -4.26 -16.47 3.96
CA ASP A 175 -2.87 -16.49 4.47
C ASP A 175 -2.33 -15.13 5.00
N TRP A 176 -3.17 -14.11 5.19
CA TRP A 176 -2.80 -12.99 6.04
C TRP A 176 -2.73 -13.46 7.50
N SER A 177 -1.79 -12.91 8.28
CA SER A 177 -1.69 -13.25 9.70
C SER A 177 -2.94 -12.76 10.44
N ILE A 178 -3.36 -13.51 11.46
CA ILE A 178 -4.61 -13.25 12.20
C ILE A 178 -4.66 -11.85 12.85
N ASP A 179 -3.52 -11.27 13.15
CA ASP A 179 -3.38 -9.92 13.75
C ASP A 179 -3.24 -8.82 12.69
N ASP A 180 -2.94 -9.14 11.43
CA ASP A 180 -2.79 -8.13 10.38
C ASP A 180 -4.02 -7.22 10.28
N PRO A 181 -5.28 -7.73 10.33
CA PRO A 181 -6.49 -6.90 10.26
C PRO A 181 -6.65 -5.85 11.36
N THR A 182 -5.94 -6.02 12.48
CA THR A 182 -5.97 -5.03 13.58
C THR A 182 -5.27 -3.74 13.21
N TYR A 183 -4.30 -3.78 12.30
CA TYR A 183 -3.44 -2.65 11.96
C TYR A 183 -3.74 -2.11 10.56
N GLU A 184 -3.32 -0.87 10.31
CA GLU A 184 -3.53 -0.15 9.05
C GLU A 184 -3.09 -0.92 7.80
N TYR A 185 -1.99 -1.68 7.90
CA TYR A 185 -1.43 -2.40 6.76
C TYR A 185 -2.24 -3.64 6.36
N GLY A 186 -3.13 -4.12 7.22
CA GLY A 186 -4.06 -5.22 6.99
C GLY A 186 -5.52 -4.79 6.99
N ALA A 187 -5.82 -3.51 6.79
CA ALA A 187 -7.18 -2.98 6.78
C ALA A 187 -8.09 -3.73 5.79
N ALA A 188 -9.35 -3.94 6.19
CA ALA A 188 -10.35 -4.68 5.41
C ALA A 188 -10.61 -4.05 4.04
N VAL A 189 -10.66 -4.89 3.00
CA VAL A 189 -10.91 -4.48 1.62
C VAL A 189 -12.42 -4.40 1.39
N SER A 190 -12.89 -3.24 0.93
CA SER A 190 -14.28 -2.97 0.60
C SER A 190 -14.37 -2.08 -0.64
N ALA A 191 -15.51 -2.04 -1.31
CA ALA A 191 -15.75 -1.06 -2.36
C ALA A 191 -16.02 0.36 -1.82
N ILE A 192 -16.11 0.51 -0.49
CA ILE A 192 -16.13 1.78 0.23
C ILE A 192 -14.84 1.85 1.07
N ALA A 193 -13.98 2.82 0.81
CA ALA A 193 -12.72 2.99 1.55
C ALA A 193 -12.60 4.42 2.09
N VAL A 194 -13.00 4.60 3.35
CA VAL A 194 -12.91 5.89 4.05
C VAL A 194 -11.61 5.96 4.83
N ASN A 195 -10.77 6.95 4.52
CA ASN A 195 -9.49 7.16 5.20
C ASN A 195 -8.63 5.88 5.29
N ASP A 196 -8.44 5.20 4.14
CA ASP A 196 -7.71 3.93 4.03
C ASP A 196 -8.29 2.81 4.91
N ASN A 197 -9.57 2.88 5.27
CA ASN A 197 -10.25 2.00 6.22
C ASN A 197 -9.51 1.90 7.56
N THR A 198 -9.06 3.05 8.06
CA THR A 198 -8.32 3.15 9.31
C THR A 198 -8.90 4.21 10.24
N ILE A 199 -8.68 3.99 11.52
CA ILE A 199 -8.95 4.96 12.58
C ILE A 199 -7.66 5.22 13.37
N ALA A 200 -7.34 6.49 13.61
CA ALA A 200 -6.22 6.85 14.47
C ALA A 200 -6.65 6.85 15.93
N VAL A 201 -5.86 6.20 16.78
CA VAL A 201 -6.03 6.20 18.24
C VAL A 201 -4.86 6.97 18.85
N SER A 202 -5.14 8.08 19.52
CA SER A 202 -4.15 8.78 20.32
C SER A 202 -4.24 8.34 21.77
N VAL A 203 -3.07 8.10 22.36
CA VAL A 203 -2.92 7.69 23.76
C VAL A 203 -2.07 8.73 24.45
N SER A 204 -2.65 9.46 25.40
CA SER A 204 -1.99 10.49 26.18
C SER A 204 -1.85 10.06 27.64
N PRO A 205 -0.76 10.44 28.36
CA PRO A 205 -0.63 10.10 29.75
C PRO A 205 -1.71 10.79 30.61
N GLY A 206 -2.17 10.13 31.67
CA GLY A 206 -3.03 10.73 32.71
C GLY A 206 -2.30 11.80 33.50
N ALA A 207 -3.06 12.49 34.36
CA ALA A 207 -2.53 13.62 35.16
C ALA A 207 -1.51 13.21 36.23
N ARG A 208 -1.56 11.96 36.70
CA ARG A 208 -0.70 11.42 37.76
C ARG A 208 -0.29 10.00 37.49
N GLU A 209 0.79 9.57 38.13
CA GLU A 209 1.19 8.15 38.14
C GLU A 209 0.05 7.28 38.71
N GLY A 210 -0.23 6.15 38.06
CA GLY A 210 -1.34 5.24 38.36
C GLY A 210 -2.65 5.57 37.65
N ASP A 211 -2.84 6.77 37.12
CA ASP A 211 -4.03 7.14 36.37
C ASP A 211 -4.12 6.34 35.06
N PRO A 212 -5.33 6.02 34.56
CA PRO A 212 -5.49 5.49 33.22
C PRO A 212 -5.00 6.51 32.16
N ALA A 213 -4.47 6.05 31.05
CA ALA A 213 -4.20 6.92 29.91
C ALA A 213 -5.49 7.48 29.33
N ALA A 214 -5.44 8.69 28.77
CA ALA A 214 -6.53 9.24 27.98
C ALA A 214 -6.47 8.70 26.55
N ILE A 215 -7.63 8.29 26.01
CA ILE A 215 -7.76 7.75 24.65
C ILE A 215 -8.66 8.67 23.85
N ALA A 216 -8.24 9.01 22.61
CA ALA A 216 -9.09 9.70 21.66
C ALA A 216 -9.02 9.01 20.28
N LEU A 217 -10.17 8.90 19.61
CA LEU A 217 -10.31 8.35 18.27
C LEU A 217 -10.41 9.49 17.25
N GLN A 218 -9.76 9.32 16.10
CA GLN A 218 -9.85 10.26 14.97
C GLN A 218 -10.06 9.50 13.65
N PRO A 219 -11.16 9.78 12.92
CA PRO A 219 -12.26 10.66 13.31
C PRO A 219 -13.05 10.11 14.51
N ALA A 220 -13.76 10.99 15.22
CA ALA A 220 -14.57 10.63 16.38
C ALA A 220 -15.91 9.99 15.96
N VAL A 221 -15.84 8.80 15.40
CA VAL A 221 -17.00 7.96 15.06
C VAL A 221 -17.11 6.85 16.11
N GLU A 222 -18.28 6.70 16.71
CA GLU A 222 -18.53 5.65 17.74
C GLU A 222 -18.67 4.28 17.07
N TYR A 223 -17.54 3.67 16.73
CA TYR A 223 -17.48 2.37 16.07
C TYR A 223 -16.89 1.28 16.96
N TYR A 224 -15.77 1.55 17.63
CA TYR A 224 -15.13 0.60 18.53
C TYR A 224 -15.45 0.86 19.99
N ALA A 225 -15.72 -0.21 20.74
CA ALA A 225 -15.68 -0.19 22.20
C ALA A 225 -14.24 -0.37 22.69
N ILE A 226 -13.74 0.55 23.54
CA ILE A 226 -12.36 0.55 23.99
C ILE A 226 -12.28 0.03 25.44
N ASP A 227 -11.63 -1.12 25.66
CA ASP A 227 -11.18 -1.58 26.96
C ASP A 227 -9.76 -1.02 27.25
N ASN A 228 -9.71 0.09 27.94
CA ASN A 228 -8.46 0.80 28.21
C ASN A 228 -7.80 0.32 29.51
N ARG A 229 -6.76 -0.50 29.38
CA ARG A 229 -5.92 -0.99 30.49
C ARG A 229 -4.54 -0.32 30.55
N ILE A 230 -4.31 0.75 29.76
CA ILE A 230 -3.05 1.48 29.78
C ILE A 230 -2.96 2.31 31.06
N ARG A 231 -1.80 2.25 31.74
CA ARG A 231 -1.54 3.01 32.95
C ARG A 231 -0.41 4.01 32.74
N THR A 232 -0.58 5.18 33.35
CA THR A 232 0.49 6.18 33.45
C THR A 232 1.50 5.74 34.49
N VAL A 233 2.78 5.77 34.18
CA VAL A 233 3.89 5.39 35.07
C VAL A 233 4.83 6.56 35.27
N ALA A 234 5.78 6.42 36.20
CA ALA A 234 6.78 7.47 36.48
C ALA A 234 7.49 7.93 35.20
N ALA A 235 7.90 9.19 35.16
CA ALA A 235 8.62 9.79 34.03
C ALA A 235 9.88 8.97 33.70
N GLY A 236 10.08 8.72 32.41
CA GLY A 236 11.18 7.89 31.90
C GLY A 236 10.96 6.37 31.94
N GLY A 237 9.85 5.90 32.56
CA GLY A 237 9.39 4.53 32.51
C GLY A 237 8.53 4.29 31.25
N GLY A 238 7.98 3.08 31.15
CA GLY A 238 7.02 2.73 30.12
C GLY A 238 7.29 1.38 29.47
N SER A 239 6.25 0.79 28.93
CA SER A 239 6.30 -0.42 28.11
C SER A 239 5.54 -0.16 26.80
N PRO A 240 5.79 -0.95 25.74
CA PRO A 240 5.02 -0.85 24.51
C PRO A 240 3.51 -0.92 24.77
N ILE A 241 2.75 -0.15 24.00
CA ILE A 241 1.29 -0.27 23.97
C ILE A 241 0.97 -1.43 23.02
N HIS A 242 0.17 -2.36 23.53
CA HIS A 242 -0.34 -3.49 22.78
C HIS A 242 -1.82 -3.30 22.50
N VAL A 243 -2.22 -3.67 21.30
CA VAL A 243 -3.62 -3.69 20.87
C VAL A 243 -4.01 -5.15 20.64
N HIS A 244 -5.13 -5.54 21.20
CA HIS A 244 -5.73 -6.83 20.92
C HIS A 244 -7.17 -6.65 20.41
N ARG A 245 -7.50 -7.31 19.31
CA ARG A 245 -8.85 -7.40 18.77
C ARG A 245 -9.08 -8.84 18.29
N ALA A 246 -10.10 -9.48 18.84
CA ALA A 246 -10.52 -10.78 18.31
C ALA A 246 -11.09 -10.60 16.88
N PRO A 247 -10.87 -11.56 15.97
CA PRO A 247 -11.47 -11.51 14.63
C PRO A 247 -12.99 -11.31 14.68
N GLY A 248 -13.51 -10.37 13.88
CA GLY A 248 -14.92 -10.02 13.86
C GLY A 248 -15.42 -9.21 15.06
N SER A 249 -14.55 -8.80 15.99
CA SER A 249 -14.93 -8.04 17.18
C SER A 249 -14.80 -6.54 16.95
N LEU A 250 -15.75 -5.79 17.55
CA LEU A 250 -15.68 -4.34 17.67
C LEU A 250 -15.10 -3.90 19.03
N GLU A 251 -14.61 -4.81 19.86
CA GLU A 251 -13.90 -4.50 21.10
C GLU A 251 -12.39 -4.42 20.85
N LEU A 252 -11.79 -3.32 21.28
CA LEU A 252 -10.35 -3.09 21.27
C LEU A 252 -9.83 -3.09 22.72
N GLU A 253 -9.02 -4.08 23.08
CA GLU A 253 -8.26 -4.06 24.33
C GLU A 253 -6.93 -3.34 24.11
N LEU A 254 -6.69 -2.27 24.88
CA LEU A 254 -5.44 -1.52 24.87
C LEU A 254 -4.72 -1.75 26.19
N SER A 255 -3.49 -2.25 26.15
CA SER A 255 -2.69 -2.54 27.35
C SER A 255 -1.26 -2.04 27.22
N GLY A 256 -0.59 -1.84 28.37
CA GLY A 256 0.77 -1.29 28.41
C GLY A 256 0.89 -0.12 29.36
N THR A 257 1.96 0.65 29.23
CA THR A 257 2.20 1.82 30.11
C THR A 257 2.75 3.00 29.32
N ILE A 258 2.38 4.23 29.74
CA ILE A 258 2.85 5.47 29.15
C ILE A 258 3.50 6.35 30.23
N PRO A 259 4.69 6.97 29.98
CA PRO A 259 5.36 7.77 30.97
C PRO A 259 4.64 9.10 31.24
N LEU A 260 4.54 9.50 32.52
CA LEU A 260 3.99 10.79 32.92
C LEU A 260 4.76 11.95 32.25
N GLY A 261 4.02 12.86 31.61
CA GLY A 261 4.60 13.98 30.87
C GLY A 261 5.33 13.58 29.59
N GLY A 262 5.25 12.29 29.18
CA GLY A 262 5.74 11.83 27.90
C GLY A 262 4.88 12.32 26.73
N PRO A 263 5.36 12.21 25.48
CA PRO A 263 4.60 12.56 24.31
C PRO A 263 3.43 11.59 24.10
N ASP A 264 2.38 12.06 23.44
CA ASP A 264 1.30 11.22 22.95
C ASP A 264 1.83 10.13 22.02
N GLN A 265 1.25 8.93 22.11
CA GLN A 265 1.50 7.84 21.17
C GLN A 265 0.31 7.71 20.23
N PHE A 266 0.60 7.40 18.97
CA PHE A 266 -0.41 7.26 17.93
C PHE A 266 -0.38 5.86 17.35
N LEU A 267 -1.56 5.26 17.22
CA LEU A 267 -1.78 3.96 16.60
C LEU A 267 -2.73 4.16 15.42
N ALA A 268 -2.46 3.50 14.31
CA ALA A 268 -3.38 3.43 13.19
C ALA A 268 -3.95 2.01 13.12
N LEU A 269 -5.26 1.88 13.33
CA LEU A 269 -5.95 0.60 13.43
C LEU A 269 -6.89 0.41 12.25
N GLY A 270 -6.96 -0.83 11.74
CA GLY A 270 -7.88 -1.22 10.69
C GLY A 270 -9.33 -1.24 11.18
N ILE A 271 -10.25 -0.82 10.32
CA ILE A 271 -11.70 -0.93 10.53
C ILE A 271 -12.14 -2.32 10.12
N GLU A 272 -12.96 -2.98 10.95
CA GLU A 272 -13.42 -4.35 10.72
C GLU A 272 -14.40 -4.44 9.54
N ASP A 273 -15.41 -3.57 9.53
CA ASP A 273 -16.40 -3.44 8.44
C ASP A 273 -16.43 -2.00 7.92
N PRO A 274 -15.73 -1.71 6.81
CA PRO A 274 -15.69 -0.36 6.26
C PRO A 274 -17.04 0.15 5.75
N ALA A 275 -17.93 -0.71 5.30
CA ALA A 275 -19.24 -0.32 4.79
C ALA A 275 -20.15 0.13 5.95
N GLU A 276 -20.16 -0.60 7.07
CA GLU A 276 -20.88 -0.21 8.27
C GLU A 276 -20.30 1.07 8.88
N TYR A 277 -18.97 1.16 8.98
CA TYR A 277 -18.30 2.36 9.48
C TYR A 277 -18.63 3.60 8.63
N ALA A 278 -18.64 3.48 7.31
CA ALA A 278 -18.97 4.57 6.42
C ALA A 278 -20.46 4.99 6.55
N ALA A 279 -21.36 4.03 6.78
CA ALA A 279 -22.77 4.31 7.05
C ALA A 279 -22.96 5.06 8.37
N LEU A 280 -22.25 4.66 9.44
CA LEU A 280 -22.23 5.37 10.73
C LEU A 280 -21.70 6.79 10.58
N ALA A 281 -20.56 6.96 9.92
CA ALA A 281 -19.96 8.27 9.68
C ALA A 281 -20.88 9.18 8.85
N LEU A 282 -21.51 8.65 7.77
CA LEU A 282 -22.46 9.41 6.97
C LEU A 282 -23.69 9.81 7.78
N ARG A 283 -24.23 8.90 8.61
CA ARG A 283 -25.34 9.20 9.51
C ARG A 283 -25.02 10.37 10.43
N GLN A 284 -23.87 10.32 11.12
CA GLN A 284 -23.42 11.40 12.01
C GLN A 284 -23.33 12.72 11.24
N LEU A 285 -22.72 12.72 10.06
CA LEU A 285 -22.58 13.93 9.24
C LEU A 285 -23.94 14.48 8.76
N LEU A 286 -24.93 13.65 8.48
CA LEU A 286 -26.28 14.06 8.14
C LEU A 286 -27.01 14.67 9.36
N GLU A 287 -26.88 14.05 10.55
CA GLU A 287 -27.45 14.56 11.79
C GLU A 287 -26.83 15.91 12.21
N GLU A 288 -25.54 16.11 12.03
CA GLU A 288 -24.84 17.40 12.21
C GLU A 288 -25.41 18.52 11.31
N ARG A 289 -26.00 18.15 10.16
CA ARG A 289 -26.68 19.05 9.22
C ARG A 289 -28.16 19.22 9.51
N GLY A 290 -28.65 18.70 10.64
CA GLY A 290 -30.03 18.79 11.07
C GLY A 290 -30.97 17.83 10.35
N ILE A 291 -30.46 16.83 9.64
CA ILE A 291 -31.26 15.79 9.00
C ILE A 291 -31.52 14.68 10.04
N ARG A 292 -32.78 14.47 10.39
CA ARG A 292 -33.16 13.42 11.33
C ARG A 292 -33.11 12.04 10.66
N VAL A 293 -32.40 11.08 11.25
CA VAL A 293 -32.33 9.69 10.79
C VAL A 293 -33.04 8.79 11.78
N ASN A 294 -34.12 8.10 11.33
CA ASN A 294 -34.95 7.24 12.19
C ASN A 294 -34.55 5.75 12.17
N GLY A 295 -33.66 5.35 11.24
CA GLY A 295 -33.17 3.97 11.10
C GLY A 295 -31.76 3.77 11.69
N ALA A 296 -31.21 2.57 11.51
CA ALA A 296 -29.86 2.18 11.88
C ALA A 296 -28.84 2.54 10.79
N ALA A 297 -27.55 2.46 11.11
CA ALA A 297 -26.48 2.35 10.12
C ALA A 297 -26.15 0.87 9.95
N VAL A 298 -26.11 0.37 8.71
CA VAL A 298 -25.93 -1.05 8.41
C VAL A 298 -25.08 -1.22 7.14
N ALA A 299 -24.39 -2.35 7.03
CA ALA A 299 -23.69 -2.74 5.82
C ALA A 299 -24.55 -3.61 4.91
N ARG A 300 -24.24 -3.57 3.61
CA ARG A 300 -24.75 -4.48 2.60
C ARG A 300 -23.61 -4.98 1.76
N HIS A 301 -23.32 -6.27 1.83
CA HIS A 301 -22.27 -6.94 1.11
C HIS A 301 -22.79 -7.85 -0.01
N LEU A 302 -21.95 -8.11 -1.02
CA LEU A 302 -22.10 -9.19 -1.98
C LEU A 302 -21.24 -10.37 -1.51
N LEU A 303 -21.86 -11.41 -0.97
CA LEU A 303 -21.11 -12.57 -0.48
C LEU A 303 -20.56 -13.43 -1.64
N PRO A 304 -19.48 -14.18 -1.44
CA PRO A 304 -18.97 -15.13 -2.42
C PRO A 304 -20.08 -16.13 -2.84
N GLY A 305 -20.29 -16.23 -4.15
CA GLY A 305 -21.33 -17.11 -4.73
C GLY A 305 -22.69 -16.44 -4.94
N ASP A 306 -22.92 -15.26 -4.36
CA ASP A 306 -24.15 -14.51 -4.62
C ASP A 306 -24.15 -13.88 -6.01
N GLN A 307 -25.35 -13.65 -6.52
CA GLN A 307 -25.52 -12.82 -7.72
C GLN A 307 -25.48 -11.34 -7.36
N ALA A 308 -24.73 -10.56 -8.16
CA ALA A 308 -24.74 -9.12 -8.00
C ALA A 308 -26.19 -8.59 -8.05
N PRO A 309 -26.58 -7.74 -7.09
CA PRO A 309 -27.94 -7.21 -7.05
C PRO A 309 -28.23 -6.43 -8.33
N ALA A 310 -29.42 -6.64 -8.88
CA ALA A 310 -29.88 -5.80 -9.98
C ALA A 310 -29.97 -4.35 -9.53
N GLU A 311 -29.49 -3.42 -10.35
CA GLU A 311 -29.71 -2.00 -10.12
C GLU A 311 -31.21 -1.72 -10.24
N GLY A 312 -31.88 -1.51 -9.08
CA GLY A 312 -33.26 -1.05 -9.04
C GLY A 312 -33.35 0.44 -9.42
N GLU A 313 -34.56 0.91 -9.73
CA GLU A 313 -34.78 2.34 -9.88
C GLU A 313 -34.37 3.08 -8.60
N SER A 314 -33.45 4.02 -8.72
CA SER A 314 -32.98 4.84 -7.61
C SER A 314 -32.71 6.26 -8.06
N VAL A 315 -32.88 7.20 -7.15
CA VAL A 315 -32.55 8.62 -7.37
C VAL A 315 -31.19 8.91 -6.76
N VAL A 316 -30.27 9.48 -7.54
CA VAL A 316 -28.96 9.93 -7.05
C VAL A 316 -29.13 11.30 -6.38
N LEU A 317 -28.86 11.36 -5.09
CA LEU A 317 -28.92 12.59 -4.28
C LEU A 317 -27.54 13.26 -4.17
N ALA A 318 -26.48 12.48 -4.15
CA ALA A 318 -25.12 13.00 -4.10
C ALA A 318 -24.16 12.10 -4.89
N ARG A 319 -23.03 12.67 -5.33
CA ARG A 319 -22.02 11.99 -6.12
C ARG A 319 -20.65 12.50 -5.76
N HIS A 320 -19.69 11.58 -5.66
CA HIS A 320 -18.26 11.85 -5.58
C HIS A 320 -17.55 11.10 -6.71
N VAL A 321 -16.63 11.77 -7.39
CA VAL A 321 -15.78 11.18 -8.43
C VAL A 321 -14.34 11.30 -7.98
N SER A 322 -13.61 10.20 -7.97
CA SER A 322 -12.23 10.15 -7.55
C SER A 322 -11.30 10.99 -8.42
N ALA A 323 -10.10 11.27 -7.92
CA ALA A 323 -8.97 11.65 -8.78
C ALA A 323 -8.69 10.53 -9.81
N PRO A 324 -7.99 10.84 -10.92
CA PRO A 324 -7.58 9.81 -11.88
C PRO A 324 -6.73 8.72 -11.25
N LEU A 325 -6.90 7.48 -11.71
CA LEU A 325 -6.22 6.27 -11.19
C LEU A 325 -4.68 6.43 -11.12
N VAL A 326 -4.09 7.20 -12.02
CA VAL A 326 -2.65 7.47 -12.01
C VAL A 326 -2.15 8.01 -10.67
N GLU A 327 -2.97 8.79 -9.96
CA GLU A 327 -2.62 9.34 -8.64
C GLU A 327 -2.66 8.25 -7.55
N ASP A 328 -3.63 7.36 -7.64
CA ASP A 328 -3.72 6.22 -6.72
C ASP A 328 -2.58 5.22 -6.93
N LEU A 329 -2.26 4.86 -8.18
CA LEU A 329 -1.13 3.98 -8.49
C LEU A 329 0.20 4.54 -7.98
N ARG A 330 0.34 5.87 -7.98
CA ARG A 330 1.50 6.53 -7.38
C ARG A 330 1.54 6.36 -5.86
N ILE A 331 0.40 6.45 -5.18
CA ILE A 331 0.28 6.21 -3.73
C ILE A 331 0.64 4.75 -3.41
N ILE A 332 0.11 3.80 -4.19
CA ILE A 332 0.39 2.37 -4.02
C ILE A 332 1.89 2.10 -3.98
N ASP A 333 2.66 2.64 -4.91
CA ASP A 333 4.09 2.34 -4.98
C ASP A 333 4.94 3.25 -4.08
N LYS A 334 4.67 4.57 -4.02
CA LYS A 334 5.43 5.53 -3.21
C LYS A 334 5.27 5.30 -1.70
N ALA A 335 4.04 5.15 -1.23
CA ALA A 335 3.72 4.93 0.17
C ALA A 335 3.68 3.43 0.55
N SER A 336 3.70 2.55 -0.44
CA SER A 336 3.53 1.11 -0.27
C SER A 336 2.15 0.71 0.31
N GLN A 337 1.08 1.42 -0.10
CA GLN A 337 -0.27 1.24 0.43
C GLN A 337 -0.86 -0.13 0.03
N ASN A 338 -1.21 -0.95 1.03
CA ASN A 338 -1.71 -2.31 0.81
C ASN A 338 -3.16 -2.32 0.33
N LEU A 339 -4.05 -1.64 1.07
CA LEU A 339 -5.49 -1.60 0.74
C LEU A 339 -5.73 -1.15 -0.70
N HIS A 340 -5.05 -0.07 -1.12
CA HIS A 340 -5.19 0.46 -2.48
C HIS A 340 -4.73 -0.54 -3.55
N ALA A 341 -3.68 -1.31 -3.28
CA ALA A 341 -3.23 -2.36 -4.19
C ALA A 341 -4.27 -3.50 -4.30
N GLU A 342 -4.88 -3.90 -3.19
CA GLU A 342 -5.97 -4.88 -3.17
C GLU A 342 -7.20 -4.38 -3.93
N MET A 343 -7.56 -3.12 -3.75
CA MET A 343 -8.69 -2.49 -4.45
C MET A 343 -8.41 -2.35 -5.95
N ALA A 344 -7.18 -1.95 -6.34
CA ALA A 344 -6.78 -1.86 -7.74
C ALA A 344 -6.87 -3.23 -8.46
N LEU A 345 -6.48 -4.32 -7.78
CA LEU A 345 -6.63 -5.67 -8.31
C LEU A 345 -8.10 -6.02 -8.57
N ARG A 346 -8.99 -5.75 -7.60
CA ARG A 346 -10.44 -5.99 -7.73
C ARG A 346 -11.09 -5.08 -8.76
N ALA A 347 -10.64 -3.84 -8.88
CA ALA A 347 -11.11 -2.91 -9.90
C ALA A 347 -10.83 -3.43 -11.32
N VAL A 348 -9.66 -4.02 -11.54
CA VAL A 348 -9.34 -4.68 -12.82
C VAL A 348 -10.27 -5.87 -13.05
N GLY A 349 -10.47 -6.74 -12.06
CA GLY A 349 -11.42 -7.86 -12.13
C GLY A 349 -12.83 -7.37 -12.49
N ARG A 350 -13.31 -6.32 -11.82
CA ARG A 350 -14.63 -5.71 -12.09
C ARG A 350 -14.73 -5.19 -13.52
N ALA A 351 -13.75 -4.44 -13.97
CA ALA A 351 -13.79 -3.81 -15.29
C ALA A 351 -13.62 -4.81 -16.45
N ARG A 352 -12.85 -5.88 -16.25
CA ARG A 352 -12.48 -6.81 -17.33
C ARG A 352 -13.32 -8.09 -17.34
N ARG A 353 -13.81 -8.52 -16.18
CA ARG A 353 -14.56 -9.77 -15.98
C ARG A 353 -15.96 -9.57 -15.40
N ASN A 354 -16.36 -8.32 -15.17
CA ASN A 354 -17.61 -7.94 -14.52
C ASN A 354 -17.80 -8.54 -13.10
N VAL A 355 -16.69 -8.93 -12.46
CA VAL A 355 -16.68 -9.46 -11.08
C VAL A 355 -15.56 -8.76 -10.31
N GLY A 356 -15.94 -8.03 -9.26
CA GLY A 356 -15.00 -7.31 -8.40
C GLY A 356 -14.46 -8.20 -7.28
N SER A 357 -13.83 -9.32 -7.61
CA SER A 357 -13.22 -10.24 -6.64
C SER A 357 -11.70 -10.28 -6.77
N ARG A 358 -11.03 -10.78 -5.73
CA ARG A 358 -9.60 -11.06 -5.76
C ARG A 358 -9.25 -12.01 -6.89
N GLU A 359 -9.96 -13.12 -7.00
CA GLU A 359 -9.68 -14.16 -8.01
C GLU A 359 -9.85 -13.62 -9.44
N ALA A 360 -10.90 -12.85 -9.73
CA ALA A 360 -11.08 -12.23 -11.04
C ALA A 360 -9.94 -11.27 -11.40
N GLY A 361 -9.39 -10.54 -10.41
CA GLY A 361 -8.21 -9.71 -10.57
C GLY A 361 -6.95 -10.52 -10.82
N LEU A 362 -6.74 -11.61 -10.09
CA LEU A 362 -5.61 -12.52 -10.27
C LEU A 362 -5.64 -13.23 -11.63
N ASP A 363 -6.81 -13.60 -12.13
CA ASP A 363 -6.96 -14.15 -13.49
C ASP A 363 -6.52 -13.16 -14.55
N GLU A 364 -6.88 -11.88 -14.42
CA GLU A 364 -6.40 -10.84 -15.34
C GLU A 364 -4.90 -10.63 -15.20
N LEU A 365 -4.36 -10.75 -13.98
CA LEU A 365 -2.93 -10.68 -13.74
C LEU A 365 -2.18 -11.83 -14.43
N ARG A 366 -2.67 -13.07 -14.33
CA ARG A 366 -2.10 -14.24 -15.03
C ARG A 366 -2.09 -14.03 -16.56
N ALA A 367 -3.21 -13.54 -17.10
CA ALA A 367 -3.31 -13.23 -18.55
C ALA A 367 -2.30 -12.13 -18.94
N PHE A 368 -2.22 -11.05 -18.18
CA PHE A 368 -1.26 -9.97 -18.40
C PHE A 368 0.19 -10.45 -18.34
N LEU A 369 0.55 -11.27 -17.36
CA LEU A 369 1.91 -11.79 -17.21
C LEU A 369 2.29 -12.72 -18.37
N THR A 370 1.35 -13.49 -18.89
CA THR A 370 1.54 -14.27 -20.11
C THR A 370 1.85 -13.37 -21.32
N GLU A 371 1.12 -12.26 -21.49
CA GLU A 371 1.38 -11.25 -22.54
C GLU A 371 2.77 -10.60 -22.36
N ALA A 372 3.16 -10.32 -21.11
CA ALA A 372 4.49 -9.80 -20.77
C ALA A 372 5.60 -10.85 -20.93
N GLY A 373 5.24 -12.10 -21.29
CA GLY A 373 6.14 -13.22 -21.49
C GLY A 373 6.76 -13.74 -20.19
N VAL A 374 6.16 -13.48 -19.03
CA VAL A 374 6.55 -14.06 -17.74
C VAL A 374 6.00 -15.49 -17.67
N ALA A 375 6.88 -16.46 -17.42
CA ALA A 375 6.46 -17.85 -17.33
C ALA A 375 5.66 -18.11 -16.07
N ASP A 376 4.59 -18.90 -16.15
CA ASP A 376 3.72 -19.28 -15.03
C ASP A 376 4.46 -19.99 -13.89
N THR A 377 5.51 -20.76 -14.21
CA THR A 377 6.38 -21.42 -13.23
C THR A 377 7.29 -20.47 -12.45
N SER A 378 7.33 -19.18 -12.79
CA SER A 378 8.23 -18.19 -12.19
C SER A 378 7.56 -17.27 -11.17
N TYR A 379 6.28 -17.49 -10.90
CA TYR A 379 5.53 -16.76 -9.88
C TYR A 379 4.36 -17.58 -9.31
N ASN A 380 3.95 -17.25 -8.11
CA ASN A 380 2.66 -17.54 -7.49
C ASN A 380 2.22 -16.27 -6.77
N ILE A 381 1.12 -15.65 -7.19
CA ILE A 381 0.62 -14.40 -6.62
C ILE A 381 -0.79 -14.64 -6.12
N GLU A 382 -1.03 -14.38 -4.83
CA GLU A 382 -2.27 -14.65 -4.12
C GLU A 382 -3.02 -13.39 -3.70
N ASP A 383 -2.34 -12.24 -3.68
CA ASP A 383 -2.94 -10.95 -3.36
C ASP A 383 -2.35 -9.81 -4.20
N GLY A 384 -2.95 -8.62 -4.10
CA GLY A 384 -2.48 -7.43 -4.82
C GLY A 384 -1.34 -6.69 -4.13
N SER A 385 -1.19 -6.87 -2.83
CA SER A 385 -0.33 -6.05 -1.97
C SER A 385 1.04 -6.67 -1.67
N GLY A 386 1.11 -7.99 -1.64
CA GLY A 386 2.28 -8.74 -1.21
C GLY A 386 2.34 -8.99 0.30
N LEU A 387 1.22 -8.85 1.01
CA LEU A 387 1.12 -9.16 2.43
C LEU A 387 1.03 -10.68 2.64
N SER A 388 0.33 -11.39 1.77
CA SER A 388 0.25 -12.85 1.76
C SER A 388 1.63 -13.49 1.58
N ARG A 389 2.00 -14.39 2.49
CA ARG A 389 3.31 -15.10 2.43
C ARG A 389 3.42 -16.16 1.34
N PRO A 390 2.35 -16.82 0.88
CA PRO A 390 2.34 -17.65 -0.32
C PRO A 390 2.67 -16.92 -1.62
N ASN A 391 2.68 -15.59 -1.65
CA ASN A 391 3.24 -14.86 -2.78
C ASN A 391 4.69 -15.26 -3.02
N LEU A 392 4.99 -15.76 -4.19
CA LEU A 392 6.32 -16.16 -4.61
C LEU A 392 6.64 -15.62 -5.99
N VAL A 393 7.82 -15.05 -6.18
CA VAL A 393 8.29 -14.61 -7.50
C VAL A 393 9.78 -14.88 -7.66
N THR A 394 10.24 -15.09 -8.88
CA THR A 394 11.67 -15.13 -9.17
C THR A 394 12.19 -13.71 -9.45
N PRO A 395 13.45 -13.37 -9.12
CA PRO A 395 14.08 -12.13 -9.59
C PRO A 395 13.98 -11.95 -11.10
N GLY A 396 14.04 -13.06 -11.84
CA GLY A 396 13.89 -13.09 -13.29
C GLY A 396 12.50 -12.62 -13.75
N ALA A 397 11.44 -13.08 -13.10
CA ALA A 397 10.06 -12.66 -13.39
C ALA A 397 9.87 -11.16 -13.17
N VAL A 398 10.36 -10.64 -12.04
CA VAL A 398 10.30 -9.20 -11.74
C VAL A 398 11.03 -8.38 -12.81
N VAL A 399 12.27 -8.75 -13.15
CA VAL A 399 13.04 -8.04 -14.19
C VAL A 399 12.38 -8.14 -15.56
N LYS A 400 11.71 -9.23 -15.86
CA LYS A 400 10.97 -9.41 -17.13
C LYS A 400 9.78 -8.46 -17.20
N LEU A 401 8.99 -8.35 -16.13
CA LEU A 401 7.93 -7.36 -16.00
C LEU A 401 8.47 -5.93 -16.17
N LEU A 402 9.53 -5.57 -15.44
CA LEU A 402 10.15 -4.25 -15.53
C LEU A 402 10.61 -3.94 -16.97
N ARG A 403 11.21 -4.89 -17.67
CA ARG A 403 11.62 -4.72 -19.08
C ARG A 403 10.42 -4.54 -19.99
N TYR A 404 9.36 -5.31 -19.80
CA TYR A 404 8.13 -5.17 -20.56
C TYR A 404 7.57 -3.75 -20.40
N MET A 405 7.37 -3.29 -19.15
CA MET A 405 6.85 -1.96 -18.86
C MET A 405 7.73 -0.83 -19.42
N TYR A 406 9.04 -1.00 -19.41
CA TYR A 406 9.98 -0.03 -19.98
C TYR A 406 9.80 0.14 -21.49
N GLN A 407 9.27 -0.86 -22.19
CA GLN A 407 9.04 -0.87 -23.64
C GLN A 407 7.64 -0.37 -24.03
N THR A 408 6.73 -0.21 -23.06
CA THR A 408 5.37 0.29 -23.32
C THR A 408 5.35 1.80 -23.51
N PRO A 409 4.33 2.37 -24.18
CA PRO A 409 4.09 3.83 -24.20
C PRO A 409 3.85 4.42 -22.80
N ALA A 410 3.45 3.62 -21.82
CA ALA A 410 3.22 4.03 -20.45
C ALA A 410 4.50 4.12 -19.59
N ARG A 411 5.68 3.87 -20.16
CA ARG A 411 6.98 3.79 -19.45
C ARG A 411 7.22 4.93 -18.47
N ASP A 412 7.09 6.17 -18.92
CA ASP A 412 7.46 7.33 -18.11
C ASP A 412 6.44 7.55 -16.98
N THR A 413 5.16 7.32 -17.24
CA THR A 413 4.11 7.29 -16.22
C THR A 413 4.39 6.20 -15.20
N TRP A 414 4.69 4.97 -15.64
CA TRP A 414 5.04 3.84 -14.81
C TRP A 414 6.25 4.10 -13.89
N ILE A 415 7.35 4.61 -14.45
CA ILE A 415 8.56 4.92 -13.67
C ILE A 415 8.25 5.99 -12.61
N SER A 416 7.34 6.93 -12.88
CA SER A 416 6.95 7.98 -11.94
C SER A 416 6.25 7.48 -10.67
N PHE A 417 5.71 6.26 -10.68
CA PHE A 417 5.10 5.65 -9.50
C PHE A 417 6.14 5.19 -8.47
N LEU A 418 7.33 4.81 -8.95
CA LEU A 418 8.34 4.21 -8.10
C LEU A 418 8.98 5.24 -7.15
N PRO A 419 9.24 4.87 -5.88
CA PRO A 419 10.08 5.64 -4.98
C PRO A 419 11.42 6.01 -5.59
N VAL A 420 11.90 7.21 -5.33
CA VAL A 420 13.17 7.73 -5.85
C VAL A 420 14.19 7.86 -4.73
N ALA A 421 15.34 7.22 -4.91
CA ALA A 421 16.45 7.23 -3.95
C ALA A 421 16.82 8.65 -3.50
N GLY A 422 16.84 8.90 -2.19
CA GLY A 422 17.19 10.18 -1.58
C GLY A 422 16.22 11.32 -1.91
N ARG A 423 14.95 11.02 -2.33
CA ARG A 423 14.00 12.07 -2.71
C ARG A 423 12.59 11.85 -2.19
N ASP A 424 12.00 10.68 -2.43
CA ASP A 424 10.60 10.47 -2.10
C ASP A 424 10.26 9.02 -1.77
N GLY A 425 9.03 8.83 -1.28
CA GLY A 425 8.45 7.54 -0.96
C GLY A 425 9.28 6.77 0.06
N THR A 426 9.24 5.46 -0.02
CA THR A 426 9.98 4.56 0.89
C THR A 426 11.49 4.58 0.68
N LEU A 427 12.00 5.35 -0.28
CA LEU A 427 13.43 5.58 -0.52
C LEU A 427 13.89 6.99 -0.14
N ALA A 428 13.02 7.84 0.42
CA ALA A 428 13.34 9.23 0.76
C ALA A 428 14.60 9.37 1.63
N ALA A 429 14.74 8.52 2.65
CA ALA A 429 15.87 8.51 3.58
C ALA A 429 16.93 7.44 3.25
N ARG A 430 16.98 6.95 2.00
CA ARG A 430 17.95 5.96 1.54
C ARG A 430 18.78 6.54 0.40
N PHE A 431 20.04 6.16 0.32
CA PHE A 431 21.01 6.65 -0.66
C PHE A 431 21.38 8.14 -0.52
N ASP A 432 21.02 8.79 0.60
CA ASP A 432 21.46 10.13 0.91
C ASP A 432 22.98 10.21 0.86
N ASP A 433 23.51 11.35 0.42
CA ASP A 433 24.95 11.58 0.27
C ASP A 433 25.68 10.58 -0.66
N THR A 434 24.95 9.85 -1.48
CA THR A 434 25.55 8.96 -2.49
C THR A 434 25.35 9.49 -3.91
N PRO A 435 26.24 9.15 -4.85
CA PRO A 435 26.05 9.54 -6.25
C PRO A 435 24.83 8.89 -6.93
N ALA A 436 24.23 7.89 -6.29
CA ALA A 436 23.05 7.20 -6.77
C ALA A 436 21.72 7.91 -6.38
N ALA A 437 21.77 8.95 -5.54
CA ALA A 437 20.62 9.77 -5.18
C ALA A 437 19.93 10.34 -6.44
N GLY A 438 18.63 10.17 -6.54
CA GLY A 438 17.84 10.57 -7.71
C GLY A 438 18.05 9.73 -8.97
N ARG A 439 18.81 8.63 -8.90
CA ARG A 439 19.14 7.77 -10.05
C ARG A 439 18.55 6.36 -9.96
N ILE A 440 18.00 5.99 -8.82
CA ILE A 440 17.36 4.71 -8.58
C ILE A 440 15.88 4.97 -8.35
N HIS A 441 15.04 4.29 -9.12
CA HIS A 441 13.59 4.30 -9.06
C HIS A 441 13.15 2.89 -8.74
N ALA A 442 12.77 2.60 -7.48
CA ALA A 442 12.54 1.21 -7.07
C ALA A 442 11.48 1.07 -5.98
N LYS A 443 10.71 0.00 -6.10
CA LYS A 443 9.77 -0.44 -5.09
C LYS A 443 10.49 -1.23 -4.01
N THR A 444 10.22 -0.89 -2.75
CA THR A 444 10.66 -1.64 -1.58
C THR A 444 9.68 -2.72 -1.19
N GLY A 445 10.13 -3.73 -0.46
CA GLY A 445 9.28 -4.72 0.19
C GLY A 445 9.89 -5.13 1.53
N THR A 446 9.04 -5.35 2.54
CA THR A 446 9.48 -5.80 3.87
C THR A 446 8.37 -6.61 4.53
N LEU A 447 8.72 -7.81 4.98
CA LEU A 447 7.99 -8.61 5.95
C LEU A 447 9.00 -9.15 6.98
N ALA A 448 8.53 -9.83 8.01
CA ALA A 448 9.44 -10.49 8.93
C ALA A 448 10.35 -11.46 8.16
N HIS A 449 11.67 -11.30 8.32
CA HIS A 449 12.73 -12.07 7.63
C HIS A 449 12.83 -11.87 6.10
N VAL A 450 12.11 -10.90 5.52
CA VAL A 450 12.05 -10.63 4.09
C VAL A 450 12.37 -9.17 3.81
N ASN A 451 13.25 -8.93 2.82
CA ASN A 451 13.50 -7.61 2.26
C ASN A 451 13.56 -7.70 0.73
N ALA A 452 12.98 -6.70 0.06
CA ALA A 452 12.97 -6.63 -1.39
C ALA A 452 13.24 -5.22 -1.89
N LEU A 453 13.88 -5.11 -3.05
CA LEU A 453 14.10 -3.86 -3.77
C LEU A 453 14.21 -4.15 -5.26
N SER A 454 13.26 -3.67 -6.05
CA SER A 454 13.25 -3.92 -7.49
C SER A 454 12.79 -2.68 -8.26
N GLY A 455 13.37 -2.46 -9.43
CA GLY A 455 13.06 -1.30 -10.25
C GLY A 455 14.15 -0.98 -11.27
N TYR A 456 14.43 0.29 -11.43
CA TYR A 456 15.36 0.79 -12.44
C TYR A 456 16.49 1.61 -11.83
N ALA A 457 17.66 1.53 -12.45
CA ALA A 457 18.77 2.42 -12.14
C ALA A 457 19.28 3.08 -13.43
N GLN A 458 19.43 4.41 -13.41
CA GLN A 458 20.12 5.15 -14.44
C GLN A 458 21.61 5.19 -14.10
N ARG A 459 22.40 4.48 -14.87
CA ARG A 459 23.86 4.35 -14.67
C ARG A 459 24.57 5.67 -14.94
N ARG A 460 25.83 5.72 -14.49
CA ARG A 460 26.70 6.89 -14.67
C ARG A 460 26.90 7.29 -16.15
N ASP A 461 26.87 6.32 -17.07
CA ASP A 461 27.00 6.53 -18.51
C ASP A 461 25.66 6.92 -19.19
N GLY A 462 24.59 7.08 -18.41
CA GLY A 462 23.23 7.39 -18.88
C GLY A 462 22.43 6.20 -19.32
N SER A 463 23.01 5.00 -19.40
CA SER A 463 22.25 3.78 -19.70
C SER A 463 21.30 3.39 -18.56
N TRP A 464 20.25 2.65 -18.89
CA TRP A 464 19.28 2.17 -17.91
C TRP A 464 19.38 0.66 -17.72
N VAL A 465 19.24 0.22 -16.50
CA VAL A 465 19.13 -1.18 -16.14
C VAL A 465 17.85 -1.43 -15.35
N ALA A 466 17.26 -2.61 -15.53
CA ALA A 466 16.27 -3.15 -14.61
C ALA A 466 16.97 -4.08 -13.62
N PHE A 467 16.55 -4.05 -12.36
CA PHE A 467 17.09 -4.93 -11.34
C PHE A 467 16.01 -5.42 -10.36
N SER A 468 16.25 -6.58 -9.80
CA SER A 468 15.51 -7.15 -8.67
C SER A 468 16.48 -7.73 -7.67
N ILE A 469 16.31 -7.38 -6.39
CA ILE A 469 17.05 -7.91 -5.25
C ILE A 469 16.02 -8.37 -4.24
N LEU A 470 15.93 -9.68 -4.03
CA LEU A 470 15.02 -10.33 -3.08
C LEU A 470 15.86 -11.06 -2.02
N VAL A 471 15.53 -10.85 -0.75
CA VAL A 471 16.26 -11.46 0.38
C VAL A 471 15.26 -12.11 1.31
N ASN A 472 15.40 -13.40 1.50
CA ASN A 472 14.53 -14.19 2.36
C ASN A 472 15.33 -14.89 3.48
N ASN A 473 14.63 -15.29 4.53
CA ASN A 473 15.16 -16.06 5.66
C ASN A 473 16.34 -15.35 6.36
N SER A 474 16.32 -14.02 6.42
CA SER A 474 17.34 -13.26 7.14
C SER A 474 16.97 -13.15 8.62
N ASN A 475 17.92 -13.49 9.48
CA ASN A 475 17.82 -13.25 10.93
C ASN A 475 18.54 -11.96 11.36
N GLN A 476 18.93 -11.13 10.41
CA GLN A 476 19.52 -9.82 10.65
C GLN A 476 18.43 -8.74 10.65
N SER A 477 18.72 -7.60 11.26
CA SER A 477 17.79 -6.47 11.18
C SER A 477 17.57 -6.04 9.72
N SER A 478 16.35 -5.63 9.39
CA SER A 478 16.04 -5.11 8.04
C SER A 478 16.96 -3.94 7.66
N ALA A 479 17.37 -3.11 8.61
CA ALA A 479 18.31 -2.01 8.35
C ALA A 479 19.67 -2.53 7.86
N ALA A 480 20.21 -3.58 8.48
CA ALA A 480 21.48 -4.18 8.07
C ALA A 480 21.40 -4.82 6.68
N VAL A 481 20.30 -5.52 6.37
CA VAL A 481 20.06 -6.10 5.03
C VAL A 481 19.91 -5.00 3.98
N ARG A 482 19.12 -3.96 4.25
CA ARG A 482 18.92 -2.81 3.34
C ARG A 482 20.23 -2.12 3.03
N ALA A 483 21.14 -1.96 4.01
CA ALA A 483 22.46 -1.36 3.77
C ALA A 483 23.31 -2.16 2.77
N VAL A 484 23.17 -3.49 2.72
CA VAL A 484 23.83 -4.32 1.70
C VAL A 484 23.16 -4.14 0.34
N MET A 485 21.83 -4.12 0.29
CA MET A 485 21.08 -3.87 -0.96
C MET A 485 21.45 -2.52 -1.56
N ASP A 486 21.57 -1.48 -0.75
CA ASP A 486 21.96 -0.13 -1.20
C ASP A 486 23.38 -0.11 -1.80
N LYS A 487 24.32 -0.82 -1.17
CA LYS A 487 25.67 -0.99 -1.73
C LYS A 487 25.66 -1.73 -3.06
N ILE A 488 24.80 -2.75 -3.22
CA ILE A 488 24.62 -3.45 -4.50
C ILE A 488 24.10 -2.47 -5.55
N CYS A 489 23.09 -1.67 -5.24
CA CYS A 489 22.55 -0.66 -6.16
C CYS A 489 23.60 0.38 -6.57
N ILE A 490 24.47 0.83 -5.64
CA ILE A 490 25.57 1.73 -5.95
C ILE A 490 26.59 1.06 -6.90
N LEU A 491 26.85 -0.25 -6.75
CA LEU A 491 27.72 -0.99 -7.67
C LEU A 491 27.09 -1.15 -9.06
N ILE A 492 25.77 -1.31 -9.13
CA ILE A 492 25.01 -1.37 -10.39
C ILE A 492 25.03 0.00 -11.09
N TRP A 493 24.92 1.08 -10.34
CA TRP A 493 24.93 2.46 -10.85
C TRP A 493 26.29 2.86 -11.50
N LYS A 494 27.40 2.36 -10.99
CA LYS A 494 28.75 2.62 -11.53
C LYS A 494 28.94 2.08 -12.94
#